data_0e35d511597f72c914c54e9c0e751e84
#
_entry.id   0e35d511597f72c914c54e9c0e751e84
#
_cell.length_a   1.000
_cell.length_b   1.000
_cell.length_c   1.000
_cell.angle_alpha   90.00
_cell.angle_beta   90.00
_cell.angle_gamma   90.00
#
_symmetry.space_group_name_H-M   'P 1'
#
loop_
_entity.id
_entity.type
_entity.pdbx_description
1 polymer ?
#
loop_
_entity_poly.entity_id
_entity_poly.type
_entity_poly.pdbx_seq_one_letter_code
_entity_poly.pdbx_strand_id
1 'polypeptide(L)'
;MEKTKLKIFAIVLAAILMTLTTQTSLAYYSTVGKATNVITSGNIELKIHEYTGDGSRFPEEGVYIIPGDIVSKRVHVENSCTHPFYLRVRLINGIDSDELSAEDVFKINLNETAWTLREDGFIYYNRILEPGETTEAVFTQVEIVGAKVDQNYIGKTLTLTVSAHAVQSENNPADFPWEAQGWPAA
;
A
#
# COMPACT_ATOMS: atom_id res chain seq x y z
N MET A 1 24.59 56.59 -23.04
CA MET A 1 23.63 55.66 -23.71
C MET A 1 24.00 54.17 -23.53
N GLU A 2 25.25 53.77 -23.63
CA GLU A 2 25.66 52.33 -23.47
C GLU A 2 25.46 51.78 -22.08
N LYS A 3 25.83 52.49 -21.02
CA LYS A 3 25.68 52.03 -19.62
C LYS A 3 24.22 51.80 -19.22
N THR A 4 23.29 52.56 -19.80
CA THR A 4 21.84 52.36 -19.52
C THR A 4 21.29 51.15 -20.24
N LYS A 5 21.71 50.87 -21.47
CA LYS A 5 21.35 49.67 -22.22
C LYS A 5 21.89 48.41 -21.55
N LEU A 6 23.11 48.44 -21.02
CA LEU A 6 23.72 47.34 -20.28
C LEU A 6 22.96 47.04 -18.97
N LYS A 7 22.52 48.06 -18.23
CA LYS A 7 21.71 47.90 -17.02
C LYS A 7 20.34 47.27 -17.33
N ILE A 8 19.67 47.71 -18.39
CA ILE A 8 18.38 47.17 -18.81
C ILE A 8 18.55 45.71 -19.24
N PHE A 9 19.59 45.40 -20.01
CA PHE A 9 19.89 44.02 -20.39
C PHE A 9 20.14 43.10 -19.19
N ALA A 10 20.90 43.54 -18.19
CA ALA A 10 21.16 42.79 -16.97
C ALA A 10 19.89 42.56 -16.15
N ILE A 11 18.98 43.53 -16.07
CA ILE A 11 17.69 43.37 -15.35
C ILE A 11 16.79 42.39 -16.09
N VAL A 12 16.71 42.45 -17.41
CA VAL A 12 15.90 41.49 -18.21
C VAL A 12 16.47 40.11 -18.10
N LEU A 13 17.79 39.92 -18.15
CA LEU A 13 18.43 38.62 -17.99
C LEU A 13 18.20 38.05 -16.60
N ALA A 14 18.28 38.87 -15.55
CA ALA A 14 17.97 38.44 -14.18
C ALA A 14 16.49 38.03 -14.01
N ALA A 15 15.55 38.75 -14.65
CA ALA A 15 14.15 38.43 -14.63
C ALA A 15 13.87 37.08 -15.37
N ILE A 16 14.54 36.83 -16.50
CA ILE A 16 14.44 35.57 -17.24
C ILE A 16 15.04 34.41 -16.42
N LEU A 17 16.18 34.63 -15.75
CA LEU A 17 16.74 33.59 -14.85
C LEU A 17 15.82 33.30 -13.65
N MET A 18 15.15 34.28 -13.08
CA MET A 18 14.19 34.07 -11.99
C MET A 18 12.94 33.29 -12.44
N THR A 19 12.49 33.48 -13.68
CA THR A 19 11.33 32.72 -14.19
C THR A 19 11.67 31.26 -14.54
N LEU A 20 12.94 30.96 -14.82
CA LEU A 20 13.40 29.59 -15.11
C LEU A 20 13.62 28.76 -13.84
N THR A 21 13.64 29.33 -12.64
CA THR A 21 13.86 28.62 -11.37
C THR A 21 12.57 28.24 -10.63
N THR A 22 11.39 28.64 -11.13
CA THR A 22 10.12 28.17 -10.59
C THR A 22 9.77 26.80 -11.20
N GLN A 23 10.66 25.85 -11.07
CA GLN A 23 10.25 24.44 -11.16
C GLN A 23 9.44 24.14 -9.90
N THR A 24 8.14 24.01 -10.04
CA THR A 24 7.30 23.44 -8.99
C THR A 24 7.81 22.04 -8.73
N SER A 25 8.62 21.88 -7.69
CA SER A 25 9.02 20.59 -7.19
C SER A 25 7.75 19.93 -6.64
N LEU A 26 7.11 19.07 -7.42
CA LEU A 26 6.03 18.19 -6.95
C LEU A 26 6.68 17.15 -6.03
N ALA A 27 6.58 17.37 -4.73
CA ALA A 27 7.01 16.38 -3.75
C ALA A 27 5.88 15.36 -3.58
N TYR A 28 6.12 14.13 -4.03
CA TYR A 28 5.24 13.00 -3.75
C TYR A 28 5.64 12.37 -2.41
N TYR A 29 4.65 12.23 -1.53
CA TYR A 29 4.83 11.56 -0.26
C TYR A 29 4.32 10.14 -0.35
N SER A 30 5.08 9.19 0.17
CA SER A 30 4.71 7.79 0.22
C SER A 30 5.05 7.17 1.58
N THR A 31 4.32 6.14 1.94
CA THR A 31 4.56 5.38 3.17
C THR A 31 4.26 3.90 2.97
N VAL A 32 4.85 3.07 3.83
CA VAL A 32 4.67 1.62 3.83
C VAL A 32 4.11 1.18 5.18
N GLY A 33 2.99 0.47 5.16
CA GLY A 33 2.36 -0.09 6.36
C GLY A 33 2.41 -1.61 6.39
N LYS A 34 2.43 -2.17 7.60
CA LYS A 34 2.30 -3.61 7.86
C LYS A 34 1.06 -3.86 8.69
N ALA A 35 0.51 -5.06 8.58
CA ALA A 35 -0.80 -5.47 9.09
C ALA A 35 -1.14 -5.15 10.56
N THR A 36 -0.18 -4.88 11.40
CA THR A 36 -0.41 -4.61 12.83
C THR A 36 0.13 -3.26 13.28
N ASN A 37 0.70 -2.44 12.39
CA ASN A 37 1.40 -1.23 12.79
C ASN A 37 0.84 0.02 12.09
N VAL A 38 0.78 1.10 12.84
CA VAL A 38 0.68 2.44 12.30
C VAL A 38 2.03 2.81 11.73
N ILE A 39 2.09 3.20 10.46
CA ILE A 39 3.32 3.70 9.85
C ILE A 39 3.11 5.12 9.41
N THR A 40 3.96 5.99 9.88
CA THR A 40 4.01 7.40 9.53
C THR A 40 5.28 7.64 8.71
N SER A 41 5.11 8.12 7.48
CA SER A 41 6.22 8.63 6.68
C SER A 41 5.80 9.96 6.06
N GLY A 42 6.38 11.03 6.50
CA GLY A 42 5.97 12.38 6.07
C GLY A 42 4.54 12.71 6.52
N ASN A 43 3.70 13.17 5.60
CA ASN A 43 2.31 13.57 5.86
C ASN A 43 1.28 12.47 5.60
N ILE A 44 1.69 11.24 5.29
CA ILE A 44 0.78 10.11 5.05
C ILE A 44 0.83 9.16 6.25
N GLU A 45 -0.34 8.93 6.84
CA GLU A 45 -0.57 7.97 7.91
C GLU A 45 -1.71 7.04 7.51
N LEU A 46 -1.48 5.73 7.59
CA LEU A 46 -2.50 4.71 7.35
C LEU A 46 -2.49 3.66 8.45
N LYS A 47 -3.64 3.03 8.69
CA LYS A 47 -3.79 1.91 9.62
C LYS A 47 -4.37 0.71 8.90
N ILE A 48 -3.80 -0.46 9.18
CA ILE A 48 -4.36 -1.72 8.71
C ILE A 48 -5.16 -2.34 9.86
N HIS A 49 -6.40 -2.69 9.56
CA HIS A 49 -7.32 -3.34 10.49
C HIS A 49 -7.58 -4.77 10.05
N GLU A 50 -7.41 -5.71 10.95
CA GLU A 50 -7.68 -7.12 10.74
C GLU A 50 -8.77 -7.59 11.70
N TYR A 51 -9.81 -8.23 11.15
CA TYR A 51 -10.96 -8.71 11.89
C TYR A 51 -11.27 -10.16 11.56
N THR A 52 -11.85 -10.85 12.51
CA THR A 52 -12.48 -12.16 12.32
C THR A 52 -13.85 -12.04 11.65
N GLY A 53 -14.50 -13.15 11.36
CA GLY A 53 -15.82 -13.17 10.73
C GLY A 53 -16.93 -12.54 11.57
N ASP A 54 -16.80 -12.57 12.89
CA ASP A 54 -17.75 -11.97 13.84
C ASP A 54 -17.49 -10.48 14.11
N GLY A 55 -16.43 -9.91 13.51
CA GLY A 55 -16.06 -8.50 13.65
C GLY A 55 -15.12 -8.19 14.83
N SER A 56 -14.69 -9.19 15.58
CA SER A 56 -13.64 -9.04 16.58
C SER A 56 -12.30 -8.79 15.91
N ARG A 57 -11.32 -8.22 16.63
CA ARG A 57 -9.95 -8.11 16.15
C ARG A 57 -9.37 -9.51 15.89
N PHE A 58 -8.66 -9.65 14.77
CA PHE A 58 -7.93 -10.90 14.50
C PHE A 58 -6.85 -11.07 15.57
N PRO A 59 -6.71 -12.29 16.18
CA PRO A 59 -5.77 -12.51 17.26
C PRO A 59 -4.32 -12.33 16.80
N GLU A 60 -3.52 -11.60 17.59
CA GLU A 60 -2.11 -11.34 17.28
C GLU A 60 -1.26 -12.62 17.33
N GLU A 61 -1.63 -13.56 18.22
CA GLU A 61 -1.01 -14.88 18.33
C GLU A 61 -1.36 -15.81 17.16
N GLY A 62 -2.30 -15.40 16.29
CA GLY A 62 -2.78 -16.19 15.17
C GLY A 62 -3.82 -17.24 15.56
N VAL A 63 -4.09 -18.16 14.64
CA VAL A 63 -5.05 -19.24 14.80
C VAL A 63 -4.41 -20.58 14.42
N TYR A 64 -4.85 -21.66 15.07
CA TYR A 64 -4.46 -23.00 14.66
C TYR A 64 -5.16 -23.36 13.34
N ILE A 65 -4.40 -23.94 12.43
CA ILE A 65 -4.87 -24.31 11.09
C ILE A 65 -4.45 -25.74 10.76
N ILE A 66 -5.26 -26.37 9.92
CA ILE A 66 -4.91 -27.61 9.25
C ILE A 66 -4.98 -27.43 7.72
N PRO A 67 -4.30 -28.28 6.94
CA PRO A 67 -4.39 -28.23 5.48
C PRO A 67 -5.83 -28.27 4.98
N GLY A 68 -6.22 -27.31 4.15
CA GLY A 68 -7.58 -27.18 3.63
C GLY A 68 -8.51 -26.27 4.44
N ASP A 69 -8.08 -25.75 5.57
CA ASP A 69 -8.90 -24.82 6.36
C ASP A 69 -9.16 -23.50 5.60
N ILE A 70 -10.33 -22.95 5.88
CA ILE A 70 -10.70 -21.59 5.48
C ILE A 70 -10.84 -20.73 6.73
N VAL A 71 -9.90 -19.81 6.90
CA VAL A 71 -9.87 -18.87 8.02
C VAL A 71 -10.61 -17.60 7.63
N SER A 72 -11.57 -17.18 8.47
CA SER A 72 -12.21 -15.88 8.30
C SER A 72 -11.28 -14.77 8.80
N LYS A 73 -10.73 -13.98 7.85
CA LYS A 73 -9.86 -12.86 8.12
C LYS A 73 -10.22 -11.72 7.18
N ARG A 74 -10.70 -10.62 7.73
CA ARG A 74 -11.08 -9.42 6.98
C ARG A 74 -10.00 -8.37 7.16
N VAL A 75 -9.51 -7.82 6.05
CA VAL A 75 -8.46 -6.80 6.07
C VAL A 75 -8.97 -5.52 5.46
N HIS A 76 -8.83 -4.42 6.18
CA HIS A 76 -9.21 -3.08 5.76
C HIS A 76 -8.04 -2.12 5.99
N VAL A 77 -8.00 -1.02 5.24
CA VAL A 77 -7.03 0.06 5.43
C VAL A 77 -7.77 1.35 5.69
N GLU A 78 -7.37 2.06 6.74
CA GLU A 78 -7.90 3.37 7.11
C GLU A 78 -6.91 4.47 6.71
N ASN A 79 -7.43 5.55 6.12
CA ASN A 79 -6.69 6.79 5.95
C ASN A 79 -6.78 7.60 7.23
N SER A 80 -5.71 7.60 8.04
CA SER A 80 -5.65 8.35 9.30
C SER A 80 -4.98 9.71 9.14
N CYS A 81 -4.66 10.14 7.92
CA CYS A 81 -4.09 11.46 7.66
C CYS A 81 -5.14 12.49 7.21
N THR A 82 -4.69 13.71 6.93
CA THR A 82 -5.53 14.84 6.52
C THR A 82 -5.60 15.03 5.00
N HIS A 83 -4.94 14.17 4.23
CA HIS A 83 -4.86 14.25 2.77
C HIS A 83 -5.39 12.96 2.12
N PRO A 84 -6.06 13.07 0.98
CA PRO A 84 -6.47 11.90 0.20
C PRO A 84 -5.27 11.23 -0.47
N PHE A 85 -5.35 9.91 -0.66
CA PHE A 85 -4.27 9.17 -1.29
C PHE A 85 -4.75 8.01 -2.16
N TYR A 86 -3.90 7.59 -3.11
CA TYR A 86 -4.00 6.30 -3.76
C TYR A 86 -3.38 5.23 -2.87
N LEU A 87 -3.97 4.04 -2.87
CA LEU A 87 -3.59 2.93 -2.00
C LEU A 87 -3.34 1.66 -2.82
N ARG A 88 -2.29 0.94 -2.45
CA ARG A 88 -2.07 -0.45 -2.88
C ARG A 88 -1.62 -1.30 -1.70
N VAL A 89 -1.90 -2.59 -1.76
CA VAL A 89 -1.40 -3.55 -0.78
C VAL A 89 -0.67 -4.69 -1.48
N ARG A 90 0.22 -5.35 -0.75
CA ARG A 90 0.90 -6.58 -1.17
C ARG A 90 0.79 -7.61 -0.08
N LEU A 91 0.55 -8.85 -0.48
CA LEU A 91 0.56 -9.99 0.41
C LEU A 91 1.95 -10.61 0.44
N ILE A 92 2.46 -10.85 1.64
CA ILE A 92 3.78 -11.46 1.86
C ILE A 92 3.55 -12.72 2.68
N ASN A 93 3.82 -13.86 2.06
CA ASN A 93 3.75 -15.16 2.70
C ASN A 93 5.08 -15.47 3.39
N GLY A 94 5.03 -16.05 4.58
CA GLY A 94 6.20 -16.44 5.33
C GLY A 94 5.98 -17.76 6.07
N ILE A 95 7.08 -18.41 6.44
CA ILE A 95 7.13 -19.62 7.26
C ILE A 95 8.37 -19.57 8.14
N ASP A 96 8.27 -20.09 9.35
CA ASP A 96 9.38 -20.20 10.31
C ASP A 96 10.28 -21.42 10.00
N SER A 97 10.74 -21.53 8.76
CA SER A 97 11.59 -22.64 8.29
C SER A 97 12.43 -22.21 7.10
N ASP A 98 13.71 -22.52 7.13
CA ASP A 98 14.64 -22.30 5.99
C ASP A 98 14.50 -23.36 4.89
N GLU A 99 13.87 -24.50 5.19
CA GLU A 99 13.76 -25.65 4.29
C GLU A 99 12.42 -25.71 3.54
N LEU A 100 11.40 -24.98 4.02
CA LEU A 100 10.04 -25.00 3.47
C LEU A 100 9.70 -23.65 2.81
N SER A 101 8.79 -23.72 1.81
CA SER A 101 8.31 -22.51 1.13
C SER A 101 6.89 -22.18 1.57
N ALA A 102 6.64 -20.90 1.81
CA ALA A 102 5.26 -20.39 1.99
C ALA A 102 4.61 -19.97 0.67
N GLU A 103 5.26 -20.20 -0.47
CA GLU A 103 4.73 -19.86 -1.79
C GLU A 103 3.47 -20.68 -2.09
N ASP A 104 2.42 -19.99 -2.55
CA ASP A 104 1.12 -20.59 -2.88
C ASP A 104 0.41 -21.35 -1.72
N VAL A 105 0.88 -21.19 -0.49
CA VAL A 105 0.23 -21.83 0.68
C VAL A 105 -1.10 -21.16 0.99
N PHE A 106 -1.22 -19.88 0.74
CA PHE A 106 -2.43 -19.11 1.00
C PHE A 106 -3.16 -18.73 -0.29
N LYS A 107 -4.47 -18.86 -0.26
CA LYS A 107 -5.37 -18.33 -1.29
C LYS A 107 -6.41 -17.45 -0.62
N ILE A 108 -6.57 -16.24 -1.14
CA ILE A 108 -7.56 -15.28 -0.65
C ILE A 108 -8.76 -15.21 -1.60
N ASN A 109 -9.92 -14.78 -1.07
CA ASN A 109 -11.06 -14.35 -1.85
C ASN A 109 -11.00 -12.84 -2.06
N LEU A 110 -10.19 -12.40 -3.03
CA LEU A 110 -10.03 -10.98 -3.35
C LEU A 110 -11.39 -10.32 -3.65
N ASN A 111 -11.61 -9.14 -3.07
CA ASN A 111 -12.76 -8.30 -3.40
C ASN A 111 -12.51 -7.52 -4.71
N GLU A 112 -12.69 -8.18 -5.84
CA GLU A 112 -12.43 -7.61 -7.17
C GLU A 112 -13.34 -6.43 -7.53
N THR A 113 -14.41 -6.17 -6.76
CA THR A 113 -15.26 -4.98 -6.96
C THR A 113 -14.56 -3.69 -6.52
N ALA A 114 -13.82 -3.74 -5.42
CA ALA A 114 -13.16 -2.58 -4.82
C ALA A 114 -11.64 -2.57 -5.08
N TRP A 115 -11.07 -3.69 -5.47
CA TRP A 115 -9.64 -3.87 -5.60
C TRP A 115 -9.25 -4.55 -6.91
N THR A 116 -8.09 -4.19 -7.46
CA THR A 116 -7.55 -4.75 -8.71
C THR A 116 -6.14 -5.28 -8.50
N LEU A 117 -5.95 -6.59 -8.69
CA LEU A 117 -4.62 -7.21 -8.72
C LEU A 117 -3.95 -6.91 -10.07
N ARG A 118 -2.68 -6.48 -10.01
CA ARG A 118 -1.87 -6.17 -11.19
C ARG A 118 -0.67 -7.13 -11.31
N GLU A 119 -0.05 -7.12 -12.47
CA GLU A 119 1.11 -7.98 -12.82
C GLU A 119 2.34 -7.70 -11.94
N ASP A 120 2.44 -6.53 -11.33
CA ASP A 120 3.50 -6.16 -10.39
C ASP A 120 3.34 -6.82 -9.00
N GLY A 121 2.30 -7.61 -8.81
CA GLY A 121 1.98 -8.31 -7.57
C GLY A 121 1.34 -7.43 -6.50
N PHE A 122 0.97 -6.19 -6.84
CA PHE A 122 0.20 -5.33 -5.95
C PHE A 122 -1.30 -5.40 -6.25
N ILE A 123 -2.08 -5.19 -5.20
CA ILE A 123 -3.54 -5.09 -5.22
C ILE A 123 -3.88 -3.63 -4.97
N TYR A 124 -4.42 -2.96 -5.95
CA TYR A 124 -4.74 -1.53 -5.92
C TYR A 124 -6.18 -1.31 -5.53
N TYR A 125 -6.42 -0.36 -4.63
CA TYR A 125 -7.76 0.12 -4.31
C TYR A 125 -8.26 0.97 -5.48
N ASN A 126 -9.47 0.70 -5.98
CA ASN A 126 -9.95 1.22 -7.26
C ASN A 126 -10.32 2.70 -7.24
N ARG A 127 -10.26 3.36 -6.09
CA ARG A 127 -10.55 4.79 -5.93
C ARG A 127 -9.58 5.47 -4.97
N ILE A 128 -9.61 6.78 -4.91
CA ILE A 128 -8.92 7.57 -3.89
C ILE A 128 -9.55 7.27 -2.54
N LEU A 129 -8.73 7.15 -1.50
CA LEU A 129 -9.17 6.98 -0.11
C LEU A 129 -9.10 8.34 0.59
N GLU A 130 -10.26 8.88 0.92
CA GLU A 130 -10.40 10.18 1.56
C GLU A 130 -9.97 10.17 3.04
N PRO A 131 -9.60 11.32 3.62
CA PRO A 131 -9.27 11.43 5.04
C PRO A 131 -10.39 10.86 5.95
N GLY A 132 -9.99 9.99 6.88
CA GLY A 132 -10.91 9.33 7.81
C GLY A 132 -11.72 8.17 7.21
N GLU A 133 -11.59 7.89 5.92
CA GLU A 133 -12.23 6.72 5.31
C GLU A 133 -11.48 5.43 5.63
N THR A 134 -12.25 4.34 5.63
CA THR A 134 -11.74 2.95 5.68
C THR A 134 -12.21 2.23 4.41
N THR A 135 -11.31 1.48 3.79
CA THR A 135 -11.61 0.73 2.57
C THR A 135 -12.65 -0.35 2.80
N GLU A 136 -13.29 -0.82 1.73
CA GLU A 136 -13.89 -2.14 1.69
C GLU A 136 -12.80 -3.20 1.95
N ALA A 137 -13.21 -4.37 2.48
CA ALA A 137 -12.26 -5.43 2.75
C ALA A 137 -11.45 -5.80 1.49
N VAL A 138 -10.13 -5.95 1.63
CA VAL A 138 -9.27 -6.51 0.57
C VAL A 138 -9.71 -7.93 0.27
N PHE A 139 -9.90 -8.71 1.32
CA PHE A 139 -10.45 -10.07 1.32
C PHE A 139 -11.14 -10.33 2.65
N THR A 140 -11.91 -11.42 2.72
CA THR A 140 -12.64 -11.82 3.92
C THR A 140 -12.32 -13.23 4.40
N GLN A 141 -11.61 -13.99 3.57
CA GLN A 141 -11.25 -15.37 3.84
C GLN A 141 -9.86 -15.69 3.30
N VAL A 142 -9.16 -16.54 4.01
CA VAL A 142 -7.87 -17.11 3.64
C VAL A 142 -8.01 -18.63 3.66
N GLU A 143 -7.84 -19.27 2.52
CA GLU A 143 -7.77 -20.72 2.39
C GLU A 143 -6.32 -21.18 2.54
N ILE A 144 -6.10 -22.23 3.34
CA ILE A 144 -4.82 -22.92 3.41
C ILE A 144 -4.84 -24.01 2.34
N VAL A 145 -4.06 -23.85 1.29
CA VAL A 145 -4.04 -24.76 0.14
C VAL A 145 -3.48 -26.11 0.55
N GLY A 146 -4.37 -27.07 0.84
CA GLY A 146 -3.99 -28.37 1.39
C GLY A 146 -2.99 -29.16 0.55
N ALA A 147 -3.00 -28.98 -0.77
CA ALA A 147 -2.03 -29.60 -1.67
C ALA A 147 -0.58 -29.03 -1.55
N LYS A 148 -0.41 -27.90 -0.87
CA LYS A 148 0.88 -27.21 -0.66
C LYS A 148 1.43 -27.43 0.75
N VAL A 149 0.64 -28.00 1.66
CA VAL A 149 0.99 -28.16 3.08
C VAL A 149 0.95 -29.63 3.42
N ASP A 150 2.12 -30.23 3.59
CA ASP A 150 2.28 -31.65 3.94
C ASP A 150 2.69 -31.83 5.42
N GLN A 151 3.05 -33.06 5.81
CA GLN A 151 3.44 -33.40 7.17
C GLN A 151 4.67 -32.63 7.68
N ASN A 152 5.52 -32.06 6.80
CA ASN A 152 6.70 -31.31 7.18
C ASN A 152 6.34 -29.90 7.74
N TYR A 153 5.12 -29.46 7.47
CA TYR A 153 4.60 -28.19 7.99
C TYR A 153 4.00 -28.32 9.40
N ILE A 154 3.90 -29.54 9.96
CA ILE A 154 3.37 -29.75 11.32
C ILE A 154 4.23 -29.02 12.35
N GLY A 155 3.60 -28.19 13.16
CA GLY A 155 4.26 -27.39 14.19
C GLY A 155 5.00 -26.15 13.67
N LYS A 156 4.87 -25.83 12.39
CA LYS A 156 5.41 -24.61 11.79
C LYS A 156 4.42 -23.46 11.88
N THR A 157 4.95 -22.24 11.96
CA THR A 157 4.16 -21.02 11.89
C THR A 157 4.14 -20.49 10.46
N LEU A 158 2.96 -20.42 9.89
CA LEU A 158 2.70 -19.78 8.61
C LEU A 158 2.23 -18.33 8.84
N THR A 159 2.79 -17.38 8.11
CA THR A 159 2.41 -15.96 8.21
C THR A 159 1.88 -15.43 6.88
N LEU A 160 0.79 -14.66 6.95
CA LEU A 160 0.29 -13.86 5.85
C LEU A 160 0.30 -12.40 6.30
N THR A 161 1.28 -11.65 5.81
CA THR A 161 1.44 -10.23 6.13
C THR A 161 0.86 -9.38 5.00
N VAL A 162 0.05 -8.39 5.36
CA VAL A 162 -0.43 -7.37 4.43
C VAL A 162 0.47 -6.14 4.56
N SER A 163 1.13 -5.76 3.48
CA SER A 163 1.92 -4.53 3.40
C SER A 163 1.16 -3.50 2.59
N ALA A 164 0.88 -2.33 3.17
CA ALA A 164 0.14 -1.26 2.51
C ALA A 164 1.08 -0.10 2.14
N HIS A 165 0.88 0.43 0.94
CA HIS A 165 1.62 1.56 0.40
C HIS A 165 0.62 2.62 -0.06
N ALA A 166 0.90 3.88 0.22
CA ALA A 166 0.08 4.99 -0.24
C ALA A 166 0.92 6.08 -0.88
N VAL A 167 0.34 6.77 -1.85
CA VAL A 167 0.90 7.98 -2.47
C VAL A 167 -0.17 9.05 -2.53
N GLN A 168 0.20 10.28 -2.24
CA GLN A 168 -0.72 11.40 -2.25
C GLN A 168 -1.41 11.53 -3.62
N SER A 169 -2.72 11.77 -3.63
CA SER A 169 -3.49 11.99 -4.85
C SER A 169 -3.51 13.46 -5.29
N GLU A 170 -3.34 14.41 -4.36
CA GLU A 170 -3.25 15.82 -4.68
C GLU A 170 -2.00 16.10 -5.52
N ASN A 171 -2.17 16.82 -6.62
CA ASN A 171 -1.13 17.10 -7.61
C ASN A 171 -0.48 15.85 -8.25
N ASN A 172 -1.15 14.71 -8.16
CA ASN A 172 -0.76 13.43 -8.72
C ASN A 172 -1.92 12.81 -9.49
N PRO A 173 -2.47 13.50 -10.52
CA PRO A 173 -3.63 13.01 -11.25
C PRO A 173 -3.29 11.73 -12.00
N ALA A 174 -4.13 10.71 -11.85
CA ALA A 174 -4.05 9.45 -12.56
C ALA A 174 -5.47 8.97 -12.91
N ASP A 175 -5.64 8.43 -14.11
CA ASP A 175 -6.92 7.84 -14.51
C ASP A 175 -7.20 6.56 -13.72
N PHE A 176 -6.13 5.85 -13.36
CA PHE A 176 -6.19 4.66 -12.54
C PHE A 176 -5.14 4.71 -11.42
N PRO A 177 -5.40 4.17 -10.22
CA PRO A 177 -4.46 4.22 -9.08
C PRO A 177 -3.05 3.69 -9.38
N TRP A 178 -2.91 2.67 -10.23
CA TRP A 178 -1.60 2.10 -10.59
C TRP A 178 -0.76 2.99 -11.51
N GLU A 179 -1.33 4.04 -12.09
CA GLU A 179 -0.65 5.04 -12.92
C GLU A 179 -0.12 6.21 -12.10
N ALA A 180 -0.53 6.32 -10.83
CA ALA A 180 -0.05 7.35 -9.93
C ALA A 180 1.48 7.26 -9.78
N GLN A 181 2.11 8.41 -9.60
CA GLN A 181 3.57 8.49 -9.45
C GLN A 181 3.99 8.45 -7.98
N GLY A 182 5.27 8.15 -7.74
CA GLY A 182 5.84 8.19 -6.41
C GLY A 182 5.61 6.91 -5.57
N TRP A 183 5.16 5.82 -6.17
CA TRP A 183 5.06 4.55 -5.45
C TRP A 183 6.42 4.13 -4.90
N PRO A 184 6.50 3.70 -3.61
CA PRO A 184 7.73 3.12 -3.07
C PRO A 184 8.16 1.91 -3.89
N ALA A 185 9.48 1.69 -3.96
CA ALA A 185 10.01 0.45 -4.53
C ALA A 185 9.44 -0.77 -3.77
N ALA A 186 9.28 -1.87 -4.52
CA ALA A 186 8.75 -3.12 -3.98
C ALA A 186 9.77 -3.83 -3.07
#